data_17d536d8efc8337b2a4dfa029acd2f81
#
_entry.id   17d536d8efc8337b2a4dfa029acd2f81
#
_cell.length_a   1.000
_cell.length_b   1.000
_cell.length_c   1.000
_cell.angle_alpha   90.00
_cell.angle_beta   90.00
_cell.angle_gamma   90.00
#
_symmetry.space_group_name_H-M   'P 1'
#
loop_
_entity.id
_entity.type
_entity.pdbx_description
1 polymer ?
#
loop_
_entity_poly.entity_id
_entity_poly.type
_entity_poly.pdbx_seq_one_letter_code
_entity_poly.pdbx_strand_id
1 'polypeptide(L)'
;VMIESTYGDRLHDRHVPPVKLLADYIQRTLDRGGNLVIPSFAVGRTQEMLYYIREIREKKLVTGHDGFPVYVDSPMANEATAIYLQCGHECFDEETRALVDAGINPIWSDGIRISVSSEDSKAINENPEPKVILSASGMCEAGRIRHHLKHNLWRKESTVLFVGYQAEGTLGRRLYDGEKHVKLFGEDIEVNCEIGFLPGKSGHADRDGLTAWLAGFEKKPKLVFVNHGEDAVTDAFAGYLETEHGYKAFAPYSGTVFDLAEGKFLVCPKGVPVKKA
;
A
#
# COMPACT_ATOMS: atom_id res chain seq x y z
N VAL A 1 -25.28 7.01 7.64
CA VAL A 1 -24.21 6.40 6.82
C VAL A 1 -22.89 6.63 7.53
N MET A 2 -21.97 5.68 7.41
CA MET A 2 -20.58 5.84 7.84
C MET A 2 -19.68 5.70 6.59
N ILE A 3 -18.70 6.59 6.45
CA ILE A 3 -17.78 6.63 5.31
C ILE A 3 -16.35 6.80 5.80
N GLU A 4 -15.39 6.21 5.09
CA GLU A 4 -13.96 6.41 5.30
C GLU A 4 -13.50 7.79 4.82
N SER A 5 -12.30 8.22 5.21
CA SER A 5 -11.74 9.51 4.80
C SER A 5 -10.22 9.51 4.61
N THR A 6 -9.62 8.34 4.34
CA THR A 6 -8.15 8.21 4.20
C THR A 6 -7.54 9.23 3.22
N TYR A 7 -8.24 9.52 2.12
CA TYR A 7 -7.88 10.54 1.13
C TYR A 7 -8.98 11.60 0.94
N GLY A 8 -9.70 11.93 2.00
CA GLY A 8 -10.80 12.90 1.96
C GLY A 8 -10.38 14.34 1.66
N ASP A 9 -9.10 14.65 1.74
CA ASP A 9 -8.54 15.99 1.52
C ASP A 9 -7.86 16.16 0.15
N ARG A 10 -7.72 15.08 -0.65
CA ARG A 10 -6.92 15.11 -1.88
C ARG A 10 -7.46 14.18 -2.97
N LEU A 11 -6.91 14.35 -4.19
CA LEU A 11 -7.19 13.50 -5.33
C LEU A 11 -6.00 12.57 -5.60
N HIS A 12 -6.29 11.40 -6.17
CA HIS A 12 -5.26 10.49 -6.65
C HIS A 12 -4.64 10.99 -7.95
N ASP A 13 -3.32 10.95 -8.02
CA ASP A 13 -2.63 11.14 -9.30
C ASP A 13 -2.83 9.89 -10.17
N ARG A 14 -3.56 10.06 -11.28
CA ARG A 14 -3.88 8.98 -12.24
C ARG A 14 -3.08 9.12 -13.54
N HIS A 15 -2.20 10.12 -13.63
CA HIS A 15 -1.54 10.44 -14.92
C HIS A 15 -0.32 9.58 -15.22
N VAL A 16 0.31 8.96 -14.22
CA VAL A 16 1.50 8.14 -14.44
C VAL A 16 1.13 6.66 -14.51
N PRO A 17 1.43 5.96 -15.63
CA PRO A 17 1.22 4.53 -15.73
C PRO A 17 2.06 3.78 -14.68
N PRO A 18 1.43 3.02 -13.77
CA PRO A 18 2.14 2.39 -12.64
C PRO A 18 3.18 1.37 -13.08
N VAL A 19 2.90 0.63 -14.15
CA VAL A 19 3.82 -0.37 -14.72
C VAL A 19 5.12 0.28 -15.18
N LYS A 20 5.03 1.43 -15.89
CA LYS A 20 6.21 2.15 -16.36
C LYS A 20 7.04 2.69 -15.19
N LEU A 21 6.38 3.32 -14.23
CA LEU A 21 7.07 3.87 -13.06
C LEU A 21 7.72 2.77 -12.21
N LEU A 22 7.05 1.63 -12.03
CA LEU A 22 7.65 0.47 -11.35
C LEU A 22 8.85 -0.07 -12.13
N ALA A 23 8.76 -0.16 -13.47
CA ALA A 23 9.88 -0.57 -14.31
C ALA A 23 11.08 0.38 -14.17
N ASP A 24 10.83 1.70 -14.13
CA ASP A 24 11.88 2.71 -13.93
C ASP A 24 12.56 2.56 -12.56
N TYR A 25 11.80 2.25 -11.50
CA TYR A 25 12.37 1.97 -10.18
C TYR A 25 13.19 0.68 -10.17
N ILE A 26 12.70 -0.39 -10.79
CA ILE A 26 13.45 -1.65 -10.92
C ILE A 26 14.75 -1.38 -11.69
N GLN A 27 14.67 -0.79 -12.89
CA GLN A 27 15.82 -0.53 -13.74
C GLN A 27 16.93 0.20 -12.97
N ARG A 28 16.63 1.41 -12.48
CA ARG A 28 17.67 2.25 -11.86
C ARG A 28 18.22 1.69 -10.55
N THR A 29 17.42 0.89 -9.82
CA THR A 29 17.90 0.26 -8.60
C THR A 29 18.84 -0.89 -8.90
N LEU A 30 18.49 -1.75 -9.86
CA LEU A 30 19.34 -2.86 -10.28
C LEU A 30 20.62 -2.36 -10.97
N ASP A 31 20.55 -1.30 -11.78
CA ASP A 31 21.71 -0.66 -12.41
C ASP A 31 22.74 -0.15 -11.39
N ARG A 32 22.27 0.29 -10.22
CA ARG A 32 23.13 0.67 -9.10
C ARG A 32 23.70 -0.52 -8.31
N GLY A 33 23.28 -1.74 -8.62
CA GLY A 33 23.64 -2.93 -7.86
C GLY A 33 22.91 -3.07 -6.53
N GLY A 34 21.78 -2.39 -6.36
CA GLY A 34 20.97 -2.37 -5.14
C GLY A 34 19.76 -3.31 -5.18
N ASN A 35 19.08 -3.40 -4.05
CA ASN A 35 17.83 -4.11 -3.92
C ASN A 35 16.64 -3.13 -3.96
N LEU A 36 15.59 -3.47 -4.69
CA LEU A 36 14.31 -2.79 -4.60
C LEU A 36 13.45 -3.48 -3.55
N VAL A 37 13.25 -2.84 -2.41
CA VAL A 37 12.44 -3.34 -1.31
C VAL A 37 11.06 -2.69 -1.36
N ILE A 38 10.01 -3.50 -1.46
CA ILE A 38 8.62 -3.04 -1.60
C ILE A 38 7.81 -3.52 -0.39
N PRO A 39 7.60 -2.66 0.62
CA PRO A 39 6.66 -2.93 1.69
C PRO A 39 5.24 -3.04 1.12
N SER A 40 4.57 -4.18 1.30
CA SER A 40 3.25 -4.39 0.72
C SER A 40 2.34 -5.18 1.66
N PHE A 41 1.04 -4.96 1.56
CA PHE A 41 0.07 -5.82 2.23
C PHE A 41 0.08 -7.20 1.59
N ALA A 42 -0.04 -8.22 2.43
CA ALA A 42 0.03 -9.62 2.01
C ALA A 42 -1.10 -10.00 1.02
N VAL A 43 -2.28 -9.40 1.18
CA VAL A 43 -3.45 -9.62 0.34
C VAL A 43 -3.73 -8.40 -0.54
N GLY A 44 -3.96 -8.62 -1.81
CA GLY A 44 -4.28 -7.62 -2.82
C GLY A 44 -3.04 -6.93 -3.38
N ARG A 45 -2.33 -6.12 -2.57
CA ARG A 45 -1.22 -5.29 -3.05
C ARG A 45 -0.03 -6.11 -3.55
N THR A 46 0.34 -7.18 -2.86
CA THR A 46 1.42 -8.06 -3.32
C THR A 46 1.07 -8.69 -4.67
N GLN A 47 -0.15 -9.18 -4.85
CA GLN A 47 -0.60 -9.78 -6.11
C GLN A 47 -0.65 -8.76 -7.25
N GLU A 48 -1.08 -7.53 -6.98
CA GLU A 48 -1.03 -6.45 -7.97
C GLU A 48 0.40 -6.12 -8.41
N MET A 49 1.34 -6.07 -7.48
CA MET A 49 2.76 -5.86 -7.84
C MET A 49 3.30 -7.01 -8.68
N LEU A 50 2.94 -8.24 -8.38
CA LEU A 50 3.31 -9.41 -9.19
C LEU A 50 2.70 -9.33 -10.60
N TYR A 51 1.45 -8.89 -10.73
CA TYR A 51 0.81 -8.64 -12.02
C TYR A 51 1.59 -7.63 -12.87
N TYR A 52 2.00 -6.50 -12.28
CA TYR A 52 2.83 -5.50 -12.99
C TYR A 52 4.23 -6.02 -13.32
N ILE A 53 4.85 -6.78 -12.43
CA ILE A 53 6.17 -7.37 -12.69
C ILE A 53 6.11 -8.38 -13.85
N ARG A 54 5.03 -9.20 -13.95
CA ARG A 54 4.80 -10.06 -15.10
C ARG A 54 4.74 -9.24 -16.39
N GLU A 55 3.94 -8.16 -16.39
CA GLU A 55 3.80 -7.28 -17.57
C GLU A 55 5.12 -6.59 -17.94
N ILE A 56 5.89 -6.13 -16.95
CA ILE A 56 7.22 -5.54 -17.15
C ILE A 56 8.16 -6.52 -17.83
N ARG A 57 8.15 -7.77 -17.42
CA ARG A 57 8.98 -8.83 -18.02
C ARG A 57 8.54 -9.18 -19.43
N GLU A 58 7.25 -9.38 -19.64
CA GLU A 58 6.68 -9.71 -20.94
C GLU A 58 6.99 -8.62 -21.98
N LYS A 59 6.83 -7.35 -21.60
CA LYS A 59 7.12 -6.19 -22.44
C LYS A 59 8.60 -5.80 -22.48
N LYS A 60 9.47 -6.50 -21.74
CA LYS A 60 10.91 -6.22 -21.61
C LYS A 60 11.21 -4.76 -21.28
N LEU A 61 10.45 -4.19 -20.32
CA LEU A 61 10.60 -2.79 -19.93
C LEU A 61 11.84 -2.54 -19.06
N VAL A 62 12.48 -3.58 -18.53
CA VAL A 62 13.78 -3.54 -17.84
C VAL A 62 14.82 -4.23 -18.73
N THR A 63 15.94 -3.57 -18.97
CA THR A 63 16.98 -4.03 -19.88
C THR A 63 18.29 -4.30 -19.14
N GLY A 64 19.08 -5.27 -19.63
CA GLY A 64 20.37 -5.63 -19.00
C GLY A 64 20.26 -6.46 -17.73
N HIS A 65 19.04 -6.76 -17.27
CA HIS A 65 18.73 -7.55 -16.09
C HIS A 65 17.68 -8.62 -16.40
N ASP A 66 17.84 -9.33 -17.52
CA ASP A 66 16.89 -10.36 -17.93
C ASP A 66 16.72 -11.41 -16.83
N GLY A 67 15.45 -11.67 -16.45
CA GLY A 67 15.14 -12.65 -15.42
C GLY A 67 15.51 -12.21 -13.98
N PHE A 68 15.64 -10.91 -13.71
CA PHE A 68 15.98 -10.41 -12.37
C PHE A 68 15.15 -11.10 -11.27
N PRO A 69 15.77 -11.48 -10.13
CA PRO A 69 15.07 -12.21 -9.08
C PRO A 69 14.01 -11.35 -8.40
N VAL A 70 12.83 -11.93 -8.16
CA VAL A 70 11.76 -11.33 -7.37
C VAL A 70 11.40 -12.26 -6.23
N TYR A 71 11.57 -11.79 -5.01
CA TYR A 71 11.26 -12.55 -3.81
C TYR A 71 9.94 -12.08 -3.19
N VAL A 72 9.04 -13.01 -2.91
CA VAL A 72 7.86 -12.79 -2.06
C VAL A 72 8.17 -13.37 -0.69
N ASP A 73 8.54 -12.49 0.25
CA ASP A 73 8.95 -12.90 1.59
C ASP A 73 7.87 -12.55 2.62
N SER A 74 6.76 -13.27 2.54
CA SER A 74 5.65 -13.22 3.47
C SER A 74 4.83 -14.51 3.38
N PRO A 75 4.79 -15.35 4.41
CA PRO A 75 3.98 -16.59 4.40
C PRO A 75 2.51 -16.34 4.04
N MET A 76 1.89 -15.31 4.64
CA MET A 76 0.50 -14.94 4.33
C MET A 76 0.34 -14.49 2.86
N ALA A 77 1.30 -13.77 2.29
CA ALA A 77 1.24 -13.39 0.89
C ALA A 77 1.36 -14.59 -0.04
N ASN A 78 2.19 -15.57 0.31
CA ASN A 78 2.33 -16.81 -0.45
C ASN A 78 1.02 -17.60 -0.47
N GLU A 79 0.37 -17.75 0.70
CA GLU A 79 -0.93 -18.41 0.81
C GLU A 79 -2.03 -17.66 0.04
N ALA A 80 -2.10 -16.34 0.19
CA ALA A 80 -3.03 -15.51 -0.57
C ALA A 80 -2.81 -15.67 -2.08
N THR A 81 -1.56 -15.63 -2.55
CA THR A 81 -1.23 -15.80 -3.97
C THR A 81 -1.68 -17.18 -4.49
N ALA A 82 -1.48 -18.23 -3.70
CA ALA A 82 -1.95 -19.57 -4.06
C ALA A 82 -3.49 -19.62 -4.20
N ILE A 83 -4.24 -18.89 -3.34
CA ILE A 83 -5.70 -18.79 -3.46
C ILE A 83 -6.10 -18.03 -4.73
N TYR A 84 -5.45 -16.89 -5.03
CA TYR A 84 -5.71 -16.14 -6.26
C TYR A 84 -5.54 -17.00 -7.52
N LEU A 85 -4.53 -17.89 -7.53
CA LEU A 85 -4.28 -18.81 -8.65
C LEU A 85 -5.33 -19.92 -8.79
N GLN A 86 -6.15 -20.15 -7.76
CA GLN A 86 -7.24 -21.13 -7.76
C GLN A 86 -8.61 -20.51 -8.08
N CYS A 87 -8.68 -19.16 -8.18
CA CYS A 87 -9.92 -18.48 -8.51
C CYS A 87 -10.39 -18.80 -9.92
N GLY A 88 -11.71 -18.93 -10.10
CA GLY A 88 -12.32 -19.13 -11.41
C GLY A 88 -12.47 -17.80 -12.19
N HIS A 89 -12.88 -17.93 -13.45
CA HIS A 89 -13.09 -16.80 -14.37
C HIS A 89 -14.04 -15.73 -13.84
N GLU A 90 -14.98 -16.10 -12.98
CA GLU A 90 -15.93 -15.19 -12.34
C GLU A 90 -15.28 -14.15 -11.42
N CYS A 91 -14.07 -14.45 -10.95
CA CYS A 91 -13.30 -13.56 -10.07
C CYS A 91 -12.41 -12.55 -10.84
N PHE A 92 -12.30 -12.69 -12.16
CA PHE A 92 -11.37 -11.91 -12.97
C PHE A 92 -12.11 -10.89 -13.85
N ASP A 93 -11.46 -9.75 -14.09
CA ASP A 93 -11.87 -8.79 -15.13
C ASP A 93 -11.59 -9.35 -16.54
N GLU A 94 -12.02 -8.64 -17.57
CA GLU A 94 -11.88 -9.07 -18.97
C GLU A 94 -10.41 -9.21 -19.38
N GLU A 95 -9.54 -8.31 -18.92
CA GLU A 95 -8.11 -8.34 -19.25
C GLU A 95 -7.44 -9.58 -18.64
N THR A 96 -7.70 -9.85 -17.36
CA THR A 96 -7.14 -11.01 -16.67
C THR A 96 -7.68 -12.33 -17.24
N ARG A 97 -8.98 -12.38 -17.61
CA ARG A 97 -9.56 -13.55 -18.29
C ARG A 97 -8.85 -13.84 -19.61
N ALA A 98 -8.61 -12.81 -20.42
CA ALA A 98 -7.91 -12.98 -21.69
C ALA A 98 -6.50 -13.56 -21.52
N LEU A 99 -5.78 -13.17 -20.45
CA LEU A 99 -4.47 -13.77 -20.11
C LEU A 99 -4.62 -15.26 -19.77
N VAL A 100 -5.56 -15.59 -18.88
CA VAL A 100 -5.80 -16.98 -18.45
C VAL A 100 -6.23 -17.86 -19.63
N ASP A 101 -7.10 -17.38 -20.52
CA ASP A 101 -7.53 -18.07 -21.74
C ASP A 101 -6.37 -18.29 -22.71
N ALA A 102 -5.40 -17.38 -22.73
CA ALA A 102 -4.16 -17.56 -23.50
C ALA A 102 -3.13 -18.47 -22.82
N GLY A 103 -3.46 -19.07 -21.66
CA GLY A 103 -2.56 -19.93 -20.90
C GLY A 103 -1.47 -19.14 -20.12
N ILE A 104 -1.64 -17.84 -19.96
CA ILE A 104 -0.70 -16.98 -19.23
C ILE A 104 -1.16 -16.84 -17.79
N ASN A 105 -0.28 -17.14 -16.85
CA ASN A 105 -0.56 -16.89 -15.44
C ASN A 105 -0.48 -15.37 -15.16
N PRO A 106 -1.55 -14.72 -14.64
CA PRO A 106 -1.60 -13.26 -14.52
C PRO A 106 -0.67 -12.69 -13.44
N ILE A 107 -0.35 -13.47 -12.40
CA ILE A 107 0.42 -13.01 -11.23
C ILE A 107 1.70 -13.82 -10.98
N TRP A 108 2.00 -14.81 -11.82
CA TRP A 108 3.20 -15.62 -11.68
C TRP A 108 4.01 -15.61 -12.97
N SER A 109 5.30 -15.42 -12.85
CA SER A 109 6.26 -15.50 -13.98
C SER A 109 7.56 -16.12 -13.52
N ASP A 110 8.38 -16.60 -14.46
CA ASP A 110 9.70 -17.15 -14.17
C ASP A 110 10.56 -16.16 -13.37
N GLY A 111 11.36 -16.68 -12.43
CA GLY A 111 12.21 -15.86 -11.56
C GLY A 111 11.50 -15.29 -10.32
N ILE A 112 10.19 -15.51 -10.13
CA ILE A 112 9.52 -15.27 -8.85
C ILE A 112 9.88 -16.43 -7.90
N ARG A 113 10.33 -16.07 -6.70
CA ARG A 113 10.76 -17.00 -5.64
C ARG A 113 9.98 -16.69 -4.37
N ILE A 114 9.39 -17.70 -3.76
CA ILE A 114 8.74 -17.57 -2.45
C ILE A 114 9.71 -17.99 -1.34
N SER A 115 9.64 -17.32 -0.22
CA SER A 115 10.32 -17.71 1.01
C SER A 115 9.31 -18.29 1.99
N VAL A 116 9.59 -19.45 2.53
CA VAL A 116 8.71 -20.15 3.48
C VAL A 116 9.29 -20.06 4.88
N SER A 117 10.55 -20.45 5.05
CA SER A 117 11.21 -20.49 6.36
C SER A 117 11.87 -19.18 6.74
N SER A 118 12.29 -19.06 7.99
CA SER A 118 13.10 -17.92 8.47
C SER A 118 14.51 -17.96 7.88
N GLU A 119 15.01 -19.12 7.60
CA GLU A 119 16.32 -19.35 6.97
C GLU A 119 16.31 -18.85 5.53
N ASP A 120 15.25 -19.13 4.76
CA ASP A 120 15.08 -18.59 3.40
C ASP A 120 15.06 -17.04 3.43
N SER A 121 14.33 -16.46 4.39
CA SER A 121 14.25 -15.01 4.57
C SER A 121 15.60 -14.37 4.87
N LYS A 122 16.44 -15.01 5.69
CA LYS A 122 17.81 -14.55 5.98
C LYS A 122 18.68 -14.64 4.73
N ALA A 123 18.62 -15.76 4.00
CA ALA A 123 19.39 -15.99 2.78
C ALA A 123 19.12 -14.92 1.70
N ILE A 124 17.90 -14.36 1.65
CA ILE A 124 17.60 -13.23 0.73
C ILE A 124 18.48 -12.01 1.04
N ASN A 125 18.67 -11.68 2.34
CA ASN A 125 19.48 -10.54 2.75
C ASN A 125 21.01 -10.80 2.59
N GLU A 126 21.43 -12.04 2.68
CA GLU A 126 22.84 -12.46 2.56
C GLU A 126 23.28 -12.59 1.10
N ASN A 127 22.35 -12.83 0.19
CA ASN A 127 22.65 -12.92 -1.25
C ASN A 127 22.97 -11.52 -1.80
N PRO A 128 24.18 -11.29 -2.38
CA PRO A 128 24.59 -9.99 -2.92
C PRO A 128 23.95 -9.63 -4.27
N GLU A 129 23.32 -10.59 -4.95
CA GLU A 129 22.68 -10.37 -6.25
C GLU A 129 21.57 -9.30 -6.13
N PRO A 130 21.56 -8.25 -6.98
CA PRO A 130 20.48 -7.27 -7.03
C PRO A 130 19.13 -7.93 -7.31
N LYS A 131 18.09 -7.53 -6.56
CA LYS A 131 16.77 -8.17 -6.58
C LYS A 131 15.64 -7.25 -6.20
N VAL A 132 14.43 -7.70 -6.51
CA VAL A 132 13.18 -7.11 -5.99
C VAL A 132 12.68 -7.95 -4.81
N ILE A 133 12.30 -7.31 -3.71
CA ILE A 133 11.81 -7.96 -2.49
C ILE A 133 10.43 -7.38 -2.15
N LEU A 134 9.40 -8.22 -2.23
CA LEU A 134 8.04 -7.92 -1.78
C LEU A 134 7.85 -8.54 -0.39
N SER A 135 7.56 -7.75 0.63
CA SER A 135 7.42 -8.25 1.99
C SER A 135 6.38 -7.48 2.81
N ALA A 136 5.64 -8.17 3.65
CA ALA A 136 4.69 -7.57 4.59
C ALA A 136 5.39 -7.18 5.92
N SER A 137 4.92 -6.14 6.58
CA SER A 137 3.71 -5.34 6.40
C SER A 137 3.95 -4.10 5.53
N GLY A 138 2.86 -3.59 4.91
CA GLY A 138 2.92 -2.44 4.02
C GLY A 138 3.29 -1.11 4.69
N MET A 139 3.13 -0.99 6.02
CA MET A 139 3.49 0.20 6.81
C MET A 139 4.76 0.00 7.65
N CYS A 140 5.48 -1.10 7.47
CA CYS A 140 6.78 -1.41 8.08
C CYS A 140 6.76 -1.63 9.62
N GLU A 141 5.59 -1.78 10.25
CA GLU A 141 5.47 -1.92 11.70
C GLU A 141 5.79 -3.33 12.21
N ALA A 142 5.54 -4.34 11.39
CA ALA A 142 5.71 -5.74 11.76
C ALA A 142 6.17 -6.57 10.55
N GLY A 143 6.50 -7.84 10.79
CA GLY A 143 6.81 -8.81 9.77
C GLY A 143 8.27 -8.77 9.26
N ARG A 144 8.52 -9.59 8.25
CA ARG A 144 9.85 -9.80 7.67
C ARG A 144 10.41 -8.55 6.97
N ILE A 145 9.53 -7.64 6.53
CA ILE A 145 9.94 -6.36 5.94
C ILE A 145 10.92 -5.59 6.80
N ARG A 146 10.78 -5.63 8.14
CA ARG A 146 11.67 -4.93 9.05
C ARG A 146 13.12 -5.43 8.98
N HIS A 147 13.31 -6.72 8.73
CA HIS A 147 14.65 -7.29 8.51
C HIS A 147 15.23 -6.83 7.18
N HIS A 148 14.43 -6.82 6.11
CA HIS A 148 14.87 -6.30 4.82
C HIS A 148 15.23 -4.81 4.90
N LEU A 149 14.44 -4.01 5.62
CA LEU A 149 14.75 -2.59 5.86
C LEU A 149 16.08 -2.43 6.61
N LYS A 150 16.32 -3.21 7.67
CA LYS A 150 17.59 -3.18 8.41
C LYS A 150 18.80 -3.41 7.48
N HIS A 151 18.69 -4.30 6.51
CA HIS A 151 19.77 -4.65 5.59
C HIS A 151 19.88 -3.71 4.38
N ASN A 152 18.89 -2.87 4.10
CA ASN A 152 18.85 -2.06 2.88
C ASN A 152 18.80 -0.55 3.11
N LEU A 153 18.29 -0.04 4.24
CA LEU A 153 18.13 1.41 4.48
C LEU A 153 19.45 2.18 4.41
N TRP A 154 20.54 1.62 4.91
CA TRP A 154 21.85 2.27 4.92
C TRP A 154 22.59 2.20 3.57
N ARG A 155 22.11 1.36 2.62
CA ARG A 155 22.73 1.13 1.30
C ARG A 155 22.18 2.16 0.32
N LYS A 156 23.05 3.09 -0.13
CA LYS A 156 22.71 4.11 -1.13
C LYS A 156 22.31 3.55 -2.51
N GLU A 157 22.70 2.32 -2.82
CA GLU A 157 22.36 1.60 -4.03
C GLU A 157 20.92 1.09 -4.02
N SER A 158 20.37 0.82 -2.83
CA SER A 158 19.03 0.26 -2.65
C SER A 158 17.93 1.30 -2.76
N THR A 159 16.71 0.84 -3.01
CA THR A 159 15.50 1.66 -2.99
C THR A 159 14.46 0.99 -2.11
N VAL A 160 13.77 1.76 -1.27
CA VAL A 160 12.51 1.36 -0.63
C VAL A 160 11.37 2.05 -1.38
N LEU A 161 10.45 1.27 -1.97
CA LEU A 161 9.35 1.77 -2.78
C LEU A 161 8.02 1.53 -2.07
N PHE A 162 7.40 2.60 -1.58
CA PHE A 162 6.06 2.52 -1.02
C PHE A 162 4.99 2.44 -2.12
N VAL A 163 4.10 1.47 -1.99
CA VAL A 163 3.03 1.18 -2.96
C VAL A 163 1.64 1.33 -2.35
N GLY A 164 1.54 2.02 -1.22
CA GLY A 164 0.29 2.25 -0.51
C GLY A 164 0.43 3.34 0.54
N TYR A 165 -0.71 3.73 1.12
CA TYR A 165 -0.79 4.74 2.17
C TYR A 165 0.08 4.39 3.37
N GLN A 166 0.70 5.42 3.96
CA GLN A 166 1.52 5.32 5.17
C GLN A 166 0.88 6.17 6.27
N ALA A 167 0.32 5.51 7.29
CA ALA A 167 -0.37 6.17 8.39
C ALA A 167 0.60 6.91 9.31
N GLU A 168 0.17 8.02 9.89
CA GLU A 168 0.94 8.75 10.91
C GLU A 168 1.38 7.83 12.07
N GLY A 169 2.59 8.06 12.57
CA GLY A 169 3.18 7.27 13.66
C GLY A 169 3.82 5.95 13.22
N THR A 170 3.65 5.51 11.96
CA THR A 170 4.28 4.29 11.47
C THR A 170 5.72 4.51 10.99
N LEU A 171 6.54 3.46 11.03
CA LEU A 171 7.89 3.50 10.47
C LEU A 171 7.87 3.85 8.98
N GLY A 172 6.90 3.29 8.24
CA GLY A 172 6.75 3.60 6.81
C GLY A 172 6.50 5.08 6.57
N ARG A 173 5.68 5.75 7.40
CA ARG A 173 5.42 7.19 7.28
C ARG A 173 6.65 8.02 7.62
N ARG A 174 7.40 7.66 8.65
CA ARG A 174 8.65 8.33 9.02
C ARG A 174 9.67 8.28 7.88
N LEU A 175 9.84 7.13 7.25
CA LEU A 175 10.68 6.97 6.08
C LEU A 175 10.18 7.79 4.87
N TYR A 176 8.85 7.76 4.64
CA TYR A 176 8.22 8.54 3.57
C TYR A 176 8.40 10.05 3.76
N ASP A 177 8.30 10.54 4.98
CA ASP A 177 8.51 11.95 5.35
C ASP A 177 10.01 12.35 5.34
N GLY A 178 10.92 11.41 5.05
CA GLY A 178 12.34 11.68 4.82
C GLY A 178 13.21 11.63 6.06
N GLU A 179 12.78 10.93 7.13
CA GLU A 179 13.59 10.75 8.33
C GLU A 179 14.91 10.03 7.99
N LYS A 180 16.04 10.57 8.48
CA LYS A 180 17.38 10.12 8.15
C LYS A 180 17.95 9.07 9.09
N HIS A 181 17.33 8.88 10.25
CA HIS A 181 17.74 7.89 11.25
C HIS A 181 16.50 7.23 11.84
N VAL A 182 16.44 5.91 11.80
CA VAL A 182 15.32 5.14 12.36
C VAL A 182 15.83 4.02 13.25
N LYS A 183 15.04 3.64 14.26
CA LYS A 183 15.36 2.48 15.11
C LYS A 183 14.70 1.21 14.60
N LEU A 184 15.53 0.19 14.36
CA LEU A 184 15.08 -1.16 14.01
C LEU A 184 15.75 -2.17 14.93
N PHE A 185 14.96 -2.96 15.64
CA PHE A 185 15.44 -3.98 16.61
C PHE A 185 16.41 -3.41 17.66
N GLY A 186 16.19 -2.15 18.08
CA GLY A 186 17.03 -1.47 19.07
C GLY A 186 18.30 -0.82 18.51
N GLU A 187 18.60 -1.01 17.23
CA GLU A 187 19.75 -0.41 16.56
C GLU A 187 19.34 0.86 15.79
N ASP A 188 20.19 1.88 15.82
CA ASP A 188 20.02 3.09 15.01
C ASP A 188 20.52 2.83 13.59
N ILE A 189 19.64 2.99 12.61
CA ILE A 189 19.92 2.76 11.19
C ILE A 189 19.85 4.09 10.45
N GLU A 190 20.91 4.45 9.76
CA GLU A 190 20.95 5.60 8.86
C GLU A 190 20.18 5.28 7.58
N VAL A 191 19.40 6.25 7.05
CA VAL A 191 18.60 6.11 5.84
C VAL A 191 19.34 6.79 4.68
N ASN A 192 20.13 6.02 3.95
CA ASN A 192 20.90 6.43 2.78
C ASN A 192 20.29 5.99 1.46
N CYS A 193 19.41 4.97 1.50
CA CYS A 193 18.75 4.47 0.29
C CYS A 193 17.78 5.49 -0.29
N GLU A 194 17.43 5.30 -1.56
CA GLU A 194 16.33 6.03 -2.17
C GLU A 194 14.98 5.62 -1.55
N ILE A 195 14.16 6.60 -1.18
CA ILE A 195 12.77 6.38 -0.79
C ILE A 195 11.88 6.81 -1.94
N GLY A 196 11.12 5.87 -2.49
CA GLY A 196 10.22 6.08 -3.61
C GLY A 196 8.76 5.85 -3.26
N PHE A 197 7.87 6.31 -4.14
CA PHE A 197 6.44 6.13 -4.00
C PHE A 197 5.79 5.85 -5.36
N LEU A 198 4.88 4.87 -5.39
CA LEU A 198 4.06 4.55 -6.56
C LEU A 198 2.67 5.17 -6.37
N PRO A 199 2.36 6.31 -7.02
CA PRO A 199 1.10 7.03 -6.81
C PRO A 199 -0.10 6.29 -7.41
N GLY A 200 -1.31 6.70 -7.00
CA GLY A 200 -2.57 6.25 -7.60
C GLY A 200 -2.94 4.79 -7.32
N LYS A 201 -2.26 4.14 -6.38
CA LYS A 201 -2.43 2.72 -6.06
C LYS A 201 -2.92 2.50 -4.63
N SER A 202 -3.91 3.26 -4.19
CA SER A 202 -4.60 3.01 -2.94
C SER A 202 -5.87 2.18 -3.17
N GLY A 203 -6.18 1.28 -2.24
CA GLY A 203 -7.50 0.64 -2.16
C GLY A 203 -8.58 1.58 -1.63
N HIS A 204 -8.18 2.73 -1.07
CA HIS A 204 -9.08 3.78 -0.60
C HIS A 204 -9.41 4.74 -1.74
N ALA A 205 -10.67 5.19 -1.77
CA ALA A 205 -11.08 6.20 -2.73
C ALA A 205 -10.49 7.58 -2.37
N ASP A 206 -10.28 8.41 -3.39
CA ASP A 206 -9.98 9.82 -3.20
C ASP A 206 -11.25 10.63 -2.86
N ARG A 207 -11.07 11.93 -2.58
CA ARG A 207 -12.20 12.82 -2.22
C ARG A 207 -13.36 12.74 -3.20
N ASP A 208 -13.06 12.77 -4.49
CA ASP A 208 -14.11 12.74 -5.53
C ASP A 208 -14.80 11.37 -5.59
N GLY A 209 -14.06 10.27 -5.45
CA GLY A 209 -14.61 8.93 -5.37
C GLY A 209 -15.51 8.72 -4.14
N LEU A 210 -15.08 9.20 -2.97
CA LEU A 210 -15.87 9.17 -1.73
C LEU A 210 -17.17 9.97 -1.89
N THR A 211 -17.07 11.16 -2.51
CA THR A 211 -18.24 12.04 -2.75
C THR A 211 -19.20 11.41 -3.75
N ALA A 212 -18.68 10.81 -4.83
CA ALA A 212 -19.48 10.11 -5.83
C ALA A 212 -20.24 8.92 -5.22
N TRP A 213 -19.60 8.18 -4.30
CA TRP A 213 -20.25 7.08 -3.60
C TRP A 213 -21.43 7.58 -2.75
N LEU A 214 -21.28 8.69 -2.02
CA LEU A 214 -22.37 9.31 -1.27
C LEU A 214 -23.49 9.82 -2.19
N ALA A 215 -23.16 10.33 -3.35
CA ALA A 215 -24.14 10.80 -4.33
C ALA A 215 -24.99 9.66 -4.94
N GLY A 216 -24.53 8.41 -4.84
CA GLY A 216 -25.27 7.23 -5.31
C GLY A 216 -26.48 6.84 -4.45
N PHE A 217 -26.69 7.46 -3.27
CA PHE A 217 -27.89 7.22 -2.49
C PHE A 217 -29.09 7.93 -3.08
N GLU A 218 -30.21 7.23 -3.33
CA GLU A 218 -31.47 7.81 -3.83
C GLU A 218 -31.99 8.96 -2.96
N LYS A 219 -31.86 8.80 -1.64
CA LYS A 219 -32.19 9.83 -0.66
C LYS A 219 -30.97 10.20 0.16
N LYS A 220 -30.71 11.50 0.24
CA LYS A 220 -29.61 12.01 1.03
C LYS A 220 -29.64 11.47 2.47
N PRO A 221 -28.54 10.89 2.97
CA PRO A 221 -28.47 10.40 4.35
C PRO A 221 -28.81 11.50 5.36
N LYS A 222 -29.53 11.16 6.43
CA LYS A 222 -29.87 12.11 7.50
C LYS A 222 -28.61 12.61 8.24
N LEU A 223 -27.59 11.77 8.32
CA LEU A 223 -26.30 12.07 8.93
C LEU A 223 -25.21 11.18 8.31
N VAL A 224 -24.06 11.75 8.06
CA VAL A 224 -22.84 11.05 7.59
C VAL A 224 -21.81 11.11 8.70
N PHE A 225 -21.40 9.96 9.21
CA PHE A 225 -20.23 9.82 10.09
C PHE A 225 -18.99 9.64 9.23
N VAL A 226 -18.06 10.57 9.32
CA VAL A 226 -16.77 10.52 8.62
C VAL A 226 -15.75 9.93 9.56
N ASN A 227 -15.13 8.80 9.17
CA ASN A 227 -14.26 8.00 10.01
C ASN A 227 -13.05 7.49 9.22
N HIS A 228 -12.16 6.70 9.83
CA HIS A 228 -11.05 6.02 9.17
C HIS A 228 -10.19 6.97 8.32
N GLY A 229 -9.60 7.97 8.98
CA GLY A 229 -8.66 8.94 8.43
C GLY A 229 -7.84 9.59 9.53
N GLU A 230 -6.83 10.37 9.16
CA GLU A 230 -6.12 11.25 10.11
C GLU A 230 -7.08 12.34 10.60
N ASP A 231 -6.93 12.80 11.84
CA ASP A 231 -7.85 13.78 12.46
C ASP A 231 -8.15 14.97 11.56
N ALA A 232 -7.08 15.62 11.05
CA ALA A 232 -7.22 16.80 10.19
C ALA A 232 -7.92 16.49 8.86
N VAL A 233 -7.70 15.29 8.30
CA VAL A 233 -8.31 14.86 7.04
C VAL A 233 -9.79 14.53 7.27
N THR A 234 -10.12 13.87 8.38
CA THR A 234 -11.48 13.49 8.72
C THR A 234 -12.34 14.75 8.95
N ASP A 235 -11.81 15.71 9.71
CA ASP A 235 -12.48 16.99 9.95
C ASP A 235 -12.65 17.82 8.66
N ALA A 236 -11.60 17.90 7.85
CA ALA A 236 -11.63 18.62 6.56
C ALA A 236 -12.67 18.01 5.61
N PHE A 237 -12.74 16.69 5.52
CA PHE A 237 -13.70 16.01 4.66
C PHE A 237 -15.15 16.17 5.16
N ALA A 238 -15.37 16.10 6.46
CA ALA A 238 -16.69 16.39 7.04
C ALA A 238 -17.14 17.82 6.69
N GLY A 239 -16.28 18.82 6.89
CA GLY A 239 -16.53 20.21 6.50
C GLY A 239 -16.79 20.38 5.00
N TYR A 240 -16.02 19.72 4.14
CA TYR A 240 -16.21 19.73 2.68
C TYR A 240 -17.59 19.15 2.29
N LEU A 241 -18.01 18.05 2.90
CA LEU A 241 -19.31 17.46 2.65
C LEU A 241 -20.46 18.40 3.09
N GLU A 242 -20.28 19.18 4.16
CA GLU A 242 -21.25 20.15 4.61
C GLU A 242 -21.35 21.36 3.70
N THR A 243 -20.20 21.97 3.36
CA THR A 243 -20.16 23.25 2.64
C THR A 243 -20.43 23.10 1.16
N GLU A 244 -19.81 22.12 0.50
CA GLU A 244 -19.89 21.95 -0.96
C GLU A 244 -21.06 21.05 -1.40
N HIS A 245 -21.44 20.09 -0.55
CA HIS A 245 -22.45 19.09 -0.92
C HIS A 245 -23.72 19.12 -0.06
N GLY A 246 -23.76 19.96 1.01
CA GLY A 246 -24.91 20.15 1.87
C GLY A 246 -25.35 18.85 2.57
N TYR A 247 -24.42 17.96 2.88
CA TYR A 247 -24.66 16.85 3.80
C TYR A 247 -24.61 17.35 5.23
N LYS A 248 -25.32 16.69 6.14
CA LYS A 248 -25.05 16.81 7.56
C LYS A 248 -23.98 15.79 7.89
N ALA A 249 -22.75 16.23 8.13
CA ALA A 249 -21.59 15.37 8.37
C ALA A 249 -21.02 15.58 9.77
N PHE A 250 -20.37 14.57 10.33
CA PHE A 250 -19.76 14.61 11.64
C PHE A 250 -18.55 13.66 11.72
N ALA A 251 -17.43 14.16 12.19
CA ALA A 251 -16.21 13.41 12.46
C ALA A 251 -16.20 12.96 13.95
N PRO A 252 -16.51 11.69 14.27
CA PRO A 252 -16.64 11.24 15.65
C PRO A 252 -15.27 10.90 16.24
N TYR A 253 -15.00 11.39 17.45
CA TYR A 253 -13.88 10.89 18.25
C TYR A 253 -14.21 9.54 18.92
N SER A 254 -13.16 8.79 19.27
CA SER A 254 -13.31 7.52 19.98
C SER A 254 -14.15 7.68 21.25
N GLY A 255 -15.08 6.77 21.46
CA GLY A 255 -16.05 6.83 22.57
C GLY A 255 -17.33 7.61 22.26
N THR A 256 -17.50 8.16 21.04
CA THR A 256 -18.78 8.73 20.62
C THR A 256 -19.85 7.65 20.56
N VAL A 257 -21.01 7.93 21.16
CA VAL A 257 -22.19 7.06 21.14
C VAL A 257 -23.36 7.81 20.55
N PHE A 258 -23.96 7.26 19.50
CA PHE A 258 -25.10 7.83 18.80
C PHE A 258 -26.28 6.83 18.79
N ASP A 259 -27.45 7.27 19.22
CA ASP A 259 -28.68 6.49 19.15
C ASP A 259 -29.29 6.62 17.75
N LEU A 260 -29.26 5.52 16.99
CA LEU A 260 -29.78 5.48 15.62
C LEU A 260 -31.32 5.59 15.58
N ALA A 261 -32.01 5.07 16.58
CA ALA A 261 -33.47 5.09 16.64
C ALA A 261 -34.00 6.50 16.94
N GLU A 262 -33.40 7.17 17.92
CA GLU A 262 -33.80 8.53 18.33
C GLU A 262 -33.08 9.63 17.54
N GLY A 263 -32.02 9.27 16.79
CA GLY A 263 -31.23 10.20 15.96
C GLY A 263 -30.48 11.25 16.78
N LYS A 264 -29.98 10.89 17.97
CA LYS A 264 -29.26 11.80 18.86
C LYS A 264 -27.98 11.25 19.42
N PHE A 265 -27.02 12.15 19.72
CA PHE A 265 -25.80 11.79 20.45
C PHE A 265 -26.13 11.54 21.93
N LEU A 266 -25.70 10.41 22.45
CA LEU A 266 -25.71 10.06 23.86
C LEU A 266 -24.43 10.45 24.56
N VAL A 267 -23.29 10.25 23.87
CA VAL A 267 -21.93 10.63 24.30
C VAL A 267 -21.21 11.25 23.13
N CYS A 268 -20.61 12.43 23.35
CA CYS A 268 -19.83 13.12 22.32
C CYS A 268 -18.54 13.65 22.98
N PRO A 269 -17.50 12.83 23.11
CA PRO A 269 -16.26 13.23 23.75
C PRO A 269 -15.49 14.24 22.90
N LYS A 270 -14.67 15.06 23.55
CA LYS A 270 -13.66 15.87 22.87
C LYS A 270 -12.47 15.00 22.50
N GLY A 271 -11.83 15.28 21.38
CA GLY A 271 -10.63 14.59 20.96
C GLY A 271 -9.49 14.71 21.98
N VAL A 272 -8.72 13.64 22.12
CA VAL A 272 -7.50 13.63 22.93
C VAL A 272 -6.32 13.65 21.96
N PRO A 273 -5.37 14.60 22.05
CA PRO A 273 -4.20 14.62 21.20
C PRO A 273 -3.45 13.28 21.27
N VAL A 274 -3.18 12.69 20.09
CA VAL A 274 -2.34 11.48 20.02
C VAL A 274 -0.93 11.88 20.40
N LYS A 275 -0.36 11.24 21.42
CA LYS A 275 1.07 11.40 21.73
C LYS A 275 1.85 10.83 20.55
N LYS A 276 2.56 11.69 19.82
CA LYS A 276 3.54 11.24 18.82
C LYS A 276 4.61 10.43 19.56
N ALA A 277 4.79 9.18 19.18
CA ALA A 277 5.80 8.29 19.73
C ALA A 277 7.22 8.71 19.30
#